data_1ed5cfc595ad410a6407235d11faa923
#
_entry.id   1ed5cfc595ad410a6407235d11faa923
#
_cell.length_a   1.000
_cell.length_b   1.000
_cell.length_c   1.000
_cell.angle_alpha   90.00
_cell.angle_beta   90.00
_cell.angle_gamma   90.00
#
_symmetry.space_group_name_H-M   'P 1'
#
loop_
_entity.id
_entity.type
_entity.pdbx_description
1 polymer ?
#
loop_
_entity_poly.entity_id
_entity_poly.type
_entity_poly.pdbx_seq_one_letter_code
_entity_poly.pdbx_strand_id
1 'polypeptide(L)'
;AQCLVGSEMCIRDSITGFPEETEEEFAQTLDFIARVGFADMHVFPYSIRPGTKAAEMRQIDMPVREERAARASAVAKTMHEAYLACCVGKIFPVLFERDRKGGSAGHAPNYMEVSVAQEGLHNQVKNVKITAVDGGSLRGELEE
;
A
#
# COMPACT_ATOMS: atom_id res chain seq x y z
N ALA A 1 -12.60 -12.13 -6.17
CA ALA A 1 -11.28 -11.48 -6.11
C ALA A 1 -10.24 -12.56 -5.86
N GLN A 2 -9.51 -12.94 -6.88
CA GLN A 2 -8.30 -13.74 -6.65
C GLN A 2 -7.28 -12.81 -5.99
N CYS A 3 -7.22 -12.91 -4.67
CA CYS A 3 -6.06 -12.44 -3.95
C CYS A 3 -4.86 -13.15 -4.59
N LEU A 4 -4.00 -12.43 -5.28
CA LEU A 4 -2.71 -12.95 -5.76
C LEU A 4 -1.83 -13.23 -4.55
N VAL A 5 -2.25 -14.20 -3.77
CA VAL A 5 -1.54 -14.77 -2.62
C VAL A 5 -0.67 -15.88 -3.15
N GLY A 6 0.37 -15.49 -3.77
CA GLY A 6 1.43 -16.35 -4.20
C GLY A 6 2.68 -15.52 -4.29
N SER A 7 3.42 -15.51 -3.21
CA SER A 7 4.85 -15.27 -3.12
C SER A 7 5.42 -13.87 -3.36
N GLU A 8 4.78 -12.91 -3.99
CA GLU A 8 5.43 -11.61 -4.15
C GLU A 8 4.45 -10.46 -3.92
N MET A 9 4.69 -9.77 -2.84
CA MET A 9 4.05 -8.53 -2.50
C MET A 9 4.49 -7.43 -3.46
N CYS A 10 3.56 -6.92 -4.23
CA CYS A 10 3.83 -5.79 -5.11
C CYS A 10 3.38 -4.50 -4.46
N ILE A 11 4.32 -3.78 -3.83
CA ILE A 11 4.19 -2.36 -3.54
C ILE A 11 4.78 -1.61 -4.72
N ARG A 12 4.09 -0.57 -5.21
CA ARG A 12 4.53 0.22 -6.36
C ARG A 12 4.34 1.70 -6.14
N ASP A 13 5.29 2.47 -6.65
CA ASP A 13 5.16 3.91 -6.79
C ASP A 13 4.56 4.22 -8.16
N SER A 14 3.64 5.18 -8.21
CA SER A 14 3.02 5.67 -9.44
C SER A 14 3.08 7.19 -9.49
N ILE A 15 3.38 7.71 -10.65
CA ILE A 15 3.33 9.15 -10.93
C ILE A 15 2.18 9.40 -11.90
N THR A 16 1.27 10.30 -11.55
CA THR A 16 0.11 10.69 -12.38
C THR A 16 0.28 12.11 -12.90
N GLY A 17 -0.37 12.42 -14.01
CA GLY A 17 -0.27 13.74 -14.63
C GLY A 17 1.11 14.01 -15.22
N PHE A 18 1.76 12.99 -15.78
CA PHE A 18 3.00 13.16 -16.54
C PHE A 18 2.71 14.10 -17.75
N PRO A 19 3.71 14.91 -18.17
CA PRO A 19 3.50 15.80 -19.31
C PRO A 19 2.87 15.09 -20.51
N GLU A 20 1.86 15.74 -21.11
CA GLU A 20 1.09 15.25 -22.26
C GLU A 20 0.18 14.03 -22.00
N GLU A 21 0.12 13.48 -20.78
CA GLU A 21 -0.80 12.40 -20.44
C GLU A 21 -2.26 12.80 -20.70
N THR A 22 -2.93 12.09 -21.58
CA THR A 22 -4.35 12.32 -21.88
C THR A 22 -5.25 11.72 -20.80
N GLU A 23 -6.55 12.10 -20.81
CA GLU A 23 -7.52 11.49 -19.88
C GLU A 23 -7.78 10.02 -20.22
N GLU A 24 -7.72 9.65 -21.49
CA GLU A 24 -7.85 8.27 -21.95
C GLU A 24 -6.70 7.39 -21.46
N GLU A 25 -5.47 7.88 -21.53
CA GLU A 25 -4.28 7.18 -21.03
C GLU A 25 -4.32 7.04 -19.50
N PHE A 26 -4.76 8.09 -18.81
CA PHE A 26 -4.95 8.03 -17.38
C PHE A 26 -6.05 7.03 -16.98
N ALA A 27 -7.17 6.98 -17.71
CA ALA A 27 -8.22 5.99 -17.46
C ALA A 27 -7.71 4.55 -17.66
N GLN A 28 -6.90 4.31 -18.70
CA GLN A 28 -6.23 3.02 -18.92
C GLN A 28 -5.27 2.67 -17.77
N THR A 29 -4.57 3.66 -17.21
CA THR A 29 -3.72 3.48 -16.05
C THR A 29 -4.53 3.02 -14.84
N LEU A 30 -5.67 3.64 -14.54
CA LEU A 30 -6.56 3.22 -13.45
C LEU A 30 -7.06 1.78 -13.63
N ASP A 31 -7.47 1.43 -14.84
CA ASP A 31 -7.92 0.09 -15.20
C ASP A 31 -6.80 -0.94 -15.01
N PHE A 32 -5.59 -0.62 -15.45
CA PHE A 32 -4.42 -1.46 -15.27
C PHE A 32 -4.11 -1.69 -13.78
N ILE A 33 -4.08 -0.62 -12.99
CA ILE A 33 -3.84 -0.68 -11.54
C ILE A 33 -4.87 -1.61 -10.88
N ALA A 34 -6.16 -1.40 -11.16
CA ALA A 34 -7.24 -2.21 -10.59
C ALA A 34 -7.14 -3.70 -10.97
N ARG A 35 -6.73 -4.00 -12.22
CA ARG A 35 -6.57 -5.38 -12.70
C ARG A 35 -5.37 -6.11 -12.12
N VAL A 36 -4.28 -5.39 -11.87
CA VAL A 36 -3.06 -5.99 -11.27
C VAL A 36 -3.29 -6.31 -9.80
N GLY A 37 -4.01 -5.46 -9.05
CA GLY A 37 -4.34 -5.70 -7.66
C GLY A 37 -3.12 -5.64 -6.76
N PHE A 38 -2.41 -4.51 -6.75
CA PHE A 38 -1.25 -4.29 -5.88
C PHE A 38 -1.64 -4.37 -4.39
N ALA A 39 -0.72 -4.86 -3.57
CA ALA A 39 -0.91 -4.90 -2.12
C ALA A 39 -0.93 -3.50 -1.49
N ASP A 40 -0.10 -2.59 -2.03
CA ASP A 40 -0.06 -1.19 -1.68
C ASP A 40 0.51 -0.36 -2.83
N MET A 41 0.18 0.93 -2.87
CA MET A 41 0.70 1.87 -3.85
C MET A 41 0.89 3.26 -3.26
N HIS A 42 2.03 3.85 -3.58
CA HIS A 42 2.27 5.27 -3.36
C HIS A 42 2.03 6.05 -4.65
N VAL A 43 1.11 6.99 -4.62
CA VAL A 43 0.74 7.80 -5.78
C VAL A 43 1.20 9.23 -5.59
N PHE A 44 1.91 9.75 -6.57
CA PHE A 44 2.46 11.11 -6.57
C PHE A 44 1.98 11.89 -7.80
N PRO A 45 1.53 13.13 -7.66
CA PRO A 45 1.38 14.02 -8.81
C PRO A 45 2.77 14.32 -9.40
N TYR A 46 2.89 14.36 -10.73
CA TYR A 46 4.14 14.69 -11.39
C TYR A 46 4.67 16.04 -10.91
N SER A 47 5.95 16.09 -10.56
CA SER A 47 6.67 17.29 -10.16
C SER A 47 7.77 17.60 -11.19
N ILE A 48 7.78 18.83 -11.69
CA ILE A 48 8.76 19.28 -12.69
C ILE A 48 10.18 19.23 -12.10
N ARG A 49 11.08 18.54 -12.82
CA ARG A 49 12.50 18.44 -12.45
C ARG A 49 13.35 19.16 -13.50
N PRO A 50 13.96 20.31 -13.18
CA PRO A 50 14.83 21.02 -14.11
C PRO A 50 15.92 20.13 -14.71
N GLY A 51 16.22 20.31 -16.00
CA GLY A 51 17.22 19.53 -16.71
C GLY A 51 16.76 18.15 -17.22
N THR A 52 15.47 17.81 -17.08
CA THR A 52 14.91 16.60 -17.68
C THR A 52 14.13 16.93 -18.95
N LYS A 53 14.06 15.96 -19.88
CA LYS A 53 13.22 16.10 -21.10
C LYS A 53 11.75 16.37 -20.75
N ALA A 54 11.24 15.74 -19.70
CA ALA A 54 9.87 15.94 -19.24
C ALA A 54 9.58 17.39 -18.79
N ALA A 55 10.59 18.13 -18.31
CA ALA A 55 10.43 19.55 -17.96
C ALA A 55 10.22 20.45 -19.19
N GLU A 56 10.67 20.03 -20.36
CA GLU A 56 10.58 20.75 -21.64
C GLU A 56 9.27 20.41 -22.40
N MET A 57 8.58 19.36 -22.01
CA MET A 57 7.32 18.92 -22.60
C MET A 57 6.16 19.83 -22.17
N ARG A 58 5.03 19.73 -22.88
CA ARG A 58 3.80 20.45 -22.52
C ARG A 58 3.28 19.96 -21.18
N GLN A 59 3.30 20.83 -20.18
CA GLN A 59 2.89 20.52 -18.84
C GLN A 59 1.37 20.44 -18.69
N ILE A 60 0.91 19.55 -17.84
CA ILE A 60 -0.48 19.50 -17.36
C ILE A 60 -0.62 20.43 -16.15
N ASP A 61 -1.73 21.13 -16.03
CA ASP A 61 -1.98 22.03 -14.90
C ASP A 61 -1.99 21.28 -13.56
N MET A 62 -1.46 21.93 -12.52
CA MET A 62 -1.31 21.30 -11.20
C MET A 62 -2.64 20.76 -10.63
N PRO A 63 -3.78 21.49 -10.72
CA PRO A 63 -5.06 20.95 -10.23
C PRO A 63 -5.45 19.62 -10.89
N VAL A 64 -5.16 19.45 -12.18
CA VAL A 64 -5.44 18.20 -12.91
C VAL A 64 -4.54 17.07 -12.44
N ARG A 65 -3.25 17.36 -12.19
CA ARG A 65 -2.32 16.37 -11.63
C ARG A 65 -2.74 15.89 -10.24
N GLU A 66 -3.18 16.83 -9.39
CA GLU A 66 -3.64 16.54 -8.04
C GLU A 66 -4.96 15.74 -8.06
N GLU A 67 -5.88 16.09 -8.95
CA GLU A 67 -7.13 15.36 -9.13
C GLU A 67 -6.88 13.92 -9.60
N ARG A 68 -6.00 13.72 -10.59
CA ARG A 68 -5.59 12.39 -11.03
C ARG A 68 -4.91 11.59 -9.92
N ALA A 69 -4.03 12.22 -9.15
CA ALA A 69 -3.38 11.56 -8.00
C ALA A 69 -4.41 11.14 -6.95
N ALA A 70 -5.42 11.97 -6.68
CA ALA A 70 -6.49 11.63 -5.75
C ALA A 70 -7.33 10.43 -6.24
N ARG A 71 -7.68 10.38 -7.54
CA ARG A 71 -8.41 9.25 -8.14
C ARG A 71 -7.59 7.96 -8.08
N ALA A 72 -6.32 8.00 -8.44
CA ALA A 72 -5.45 6.83 -8.37
C ALA A 72 -5.25 6.34 -6.92
N SER A 73 -5.10 7.28 -5.96
CA SER A 73 -5.01 6.96 -4.54
C SER A 73 -6.28 6.31 -3.99
N ALA A 74 -7.46 6.70 -4.49
CA ALA A 74 -8.72 6.06 -4.11
C ALA A 74 -8.78 4.60 -4.58
N VAL A 75 -8.32 4.31 -5.80
CA VAL A 75 -8.21 2.93 -6.31
C VAL A 75 -7.19 2.15 -5.48
N ALA A 76 -6.02 2.73 -5.21
CA ALA A 76 -4.98 2.10 -4.40
C ALA A 76 -5.50 1.74 -2.99
N LYS A 77 -6.24 2.64 -2.34
CA LYS A 77 -6.85 2.39 -1.03
C LYS A 77 -7.81 1.20 -1.05
N THR A 78 -8.68 1.12 -2.06
CA THR A 78 -9.62 0.00 -2.19
C THR A 78 -8.88 -1.34 -2.37
N MET A 79 -7.80 -1.37 -3.15
CA MET A 79 -6.98 -2.56 -3.32
C MET A 79 -6.26 -2.95 -2.01
N HIS A 80 -5.70 -1.97 -1.31
CA HIS A 80 -5.04 -2.20 -0.02
C HIS A 80 -5.99 -2.81 1.01
N GLU A 81 -7.21 -2.25 1.15
CA GLU A 81 -8.25 -2.77 2.03
C GLU A 81 -8.63 -4.22 1.67
N ALA A 82 -8.77 -4.53 0.38
CA ALA A 82 -9.04 -5.88 -0.08
C ALA A 82 -7.87 -6.84 0.23
N TYR A 83 -6.63 -6.39 0.05
CA TYR A 83 -5.44 -7.16 0.39
C TYR A 83 -5.36 -7.46 1.89
N LEU A 84 -5.58 -6.47 2.75
CA LEU A 84 -5.61 -6.68 4.20
C LEU A 84 -6.69 -7.69 4.61
N ALA A 85 -7.87 -7.62 4.02
CA ALA A 85 -8.95 -8.60 4.27
C ALA A 85 -8.53 -10.03 3.90
N CYS A 86 -7.75 -10.20 2.82
CA CYS A 86 -7.20 -11.50 2.43
C CYS A 86 -6.11 -12.03 3.38
N CYS A 87 -5.53 -11.20 4.23
CA CYS A 87 -4.56 -11.61 5.23
C CYS A 87 -5.21 -12.23 6.47
N VAL A 88 -6.48 -11.97 6.72
CA VAL A 88 -7.21 -12.53 7.88
C VAL A 88 -7.23 -14.06 7.82
N GLY A 89 -6.92 -14.68 8.93
CA GLY A 89 -6.80 -16.15 9.08
C GLY A 89 -5.42 -16.71 8.73
N LYS A 90 -4.52 -15.92 8.13
CA LYS A 90 -3.14 -16.33 7.83
C LYS A 90 -2.22 -16.11 9.03
N ILE A 91 -1.10 -16.83 9.01
CA ILE A 91 -0.04 -16.72 10.01
C ILE A 91 1.18 -16.10 9.33
N PHE A 92 1.72 -15.04 9.95
CA PHE A 92 2.94 -14.39 9.49
C PHE A 92 3.97 -14.31 10.62
N PRO A 93 5.26 -14.48 10.32
CA PRO A 93 6.33 -14.08 11.23
C PRO A 93 6.37 -12.54 11.28
N VAL A 94 6.21 -11.96 12.44
CA VAL A 94 6.19 -10.51 12.66
C VAL A 94 7.41 -10.09 13.47
N LEU A 95 8.19 -9.14 12.94
CA LEU A 95 9.24 -8.47 13.69
C LEU A 95 8.59 -7.30 14.47
N PHE A 96 8.56 -7.42 15.80
CA PHE A 96 8.03 -6.38 16.66
C PHE A 96 9.07 -5.28 16.89
N GLU A 97 8.74 -4.07 16.49
CA GLU A 97 9.65 -2.92 16.51
C GLU A 97 9.28 -1.90 17.60
N ARG A 98 8.05 -1.93 18.06
CA ARG A 98 7.51 -0.94 19.00
C ARG A 98 6.62 -1.61 20.03
N ASP A 99 6.88 -1.30 21.30
CA ASP A 99 5.92 -1.55 22.38
C ASP A 99 5.08 -0.30 22.61
N ARG A 100 3.78 -0.50 22.77
CA ARG A 100 2.80 0.53 23.12
C ARG A 100 2.09 0.10 24.41
N LYS A 101 1.48 1.04 25.11
CA LYS A 101 0.63 0.71 26.26
C LYS A 101 -0.55 -0.16 25.76
N GLY A 102 -0.59 -1.41 26.22
CA GLY A 102 -1.61 -2.39 25.86
C GLY A 102 -1.27 -3.26 24.65
N GLY A 103 0.00 -3.31 24.18
CA GLY A 103 0.39 -4.22 23.11
C GLY A 103 1.73 -3.91 22.46
N SER A 104 2.07 -4.70 21.46
CA SER A 104 3.25 -4.51 20.62
C SER A 104 2.84 -4.44 19.14
N ALA A 105 3.60 -3.69 18.36
CA ALA A 105 3.41 -3.56 16.92
C ALA A 105 4.71 -3.74 16.15
N GLY A 106 4.61 -4.27 14.95
CA GLY A 106 5.73 -4.53 14.08
C GLY A 106 5.29 -4.82 12.65
N HIS A 107 6.18 -5.33 11.83
CA HIS A 107 5.91 -5.61 10.42
C HIS A 107 6.05 -7.09 10.09
N ALA A 108 5.12 -7.58 9.30
CA ALA A 108 5.21 -8.87 8.65
C ALA A 108 6.11 -8.79 7.39
N PRO A 109 6.55 -9.91 6.78
CA PRO A 109 7.40 -9.90 5.58
C PRO A 109 6.75 -9.22 4.37
N ASN A 110 5.43 -9.08 4.37
CA ASN A 110 4.67 -8.32 3.39
C ASN A 110 4.56 -6.83 3.73
N TYR A 111 5.39 -6.29 4.62
CA TYR A 111 5.44 -4.91 5.11
C TYR A 111 4.13 -4.38 5.74
N MET A 112 3.14 -5.24 5.93
CA MET A 112 1.92 -4.85 6.63
C MET A 112 2.21 -4.68 8.11
N GLU A 113 1.77 -3.57 8.69
CA GLU A 113 1.84 -3.36 10.15
C GLU A 113 0.90 -4.33 10.84
N VAL A 114 1.41 -5.03 11.84
CA VAL A 114 0.65 -6.00 12.64
C VAL A 114 0.75 -5.61 14.10
N SER A 115 -0.38 -5.59 14.80
CA SER A 115 -0.47 -5.33 16.24
C SER A 115 -1.02 -6.54 16.98
N VAL A 116 -0.50 -6.75 18.20
CA VAL A 116 -0.99 -7.76 19.16
C VAL A 116 -1.22 -7.12 20.51
N ALA A 117 -2.11 -7.69 21.33
CA ALA A 117 -2.43 -7.19 22.67
C ALA A 117 -1.39 -7.57 23.74
N GLN A 118 -0.24 -8.13 23.35
CA GLN A 118 0.85 -8.51 24.26
C GLN A 118 1.97 -7.47 24.22
N GLU A 119 2.41 -7.02 25.39
CA GLU A 119 3.55 -6.11 25.58
C GLU A 119 4.88 -6.87 25.68
N GLY A 120 6.00 -6.16 25.53
CA GLY A 120 7.34 -6.69 25.77
C GLY A 120 7.91 -7.55 24.64
N LEU A 121 7.43 -7.36 23.42
CA LEU A 121 7.89 -8.10 22.25
C LEU A 121 8.95 -7.34 21.42
N HIS A 122 9.36 -6.15 21.83
CA HIS A 122 10.33 -5.34 21.10
C HIS A 122 11.57 -6.16 20.72
N ASN A 123 11.97 -6.04 19.46
CA ASN A 123 13.12 -6.77 18.87
C ASN A 123 12.97 -8.31 18.80
N GLN A 124 11.75 -8.83 18.88
CA GLN A 124 11.48 -10.25 18.74
C GLN A 124 10.71 -10.53 17.44
N VAL A 125 10.97 -11.68 16.84
CA VAL A 125 10.16 -12.24 15.75
C VAL A 125 9.27 -13.32 16.33
N LYS A 126 7.96 -13.19 16.13
CA LYS A 126 6.96 -14.18 16.55
C LYS A 126 5.97 -14.46 15.42
N ASN A 127 5.47 -15.68 15.38
CA ASN A 127 4.36 -16.02 14.50
C ASN A 127 3.07 -15.42 15.04
N VAL A 128 2.33 -14.74 14.17
CA VAL A 128 1.07 -14.08 14.51
C VAL A 128 -0.01 -14.56 13.55
N LYS A 129 -1.09 -15.09 14.09
CA LYS A 129 -2.31 -15.37 13.34
C LYS A 129 -3.13 -14.10 13.23
N ILE A 130 -3.40 -13.66 12.02
CA ILE A 130 -4.18 -12.44 11.78
C ILE A 130 -5.66 -12.71 12.06
N THR A 131 -6.25 -11.92 12.93
CA THR A 131 -7.65 -12.07 13.36
C THR A 131 -8.57 -10.99 12.81
N ALA A 132 -8.04 -9.80 12.53
CA ALA A 132 -8.87 -8.69 12.04
C ALA A 132 -8.02 -7.65 11.28
N VAL A 133 -8.71 -6.80 10.52
CA VAL A 133 -8.18 -5.54 9.97
C VAL A 133 -8.59 -4.41 10.90
N ASP A 134 -7.66 -3.49 11.19
CA ASP A 134 -7.88 -2.36 12.09
C ASP A 134 -7.27 -1.08 11.50
N GLY A 135 -8.11 -0.20 10.95
CA GLY A 135 -7.72 1.14 10.51
C GLY A 135 -6.58 1.18 9.46
N GLY A 136 -6.49 0.18 8.58
CA GLY A 136 -5.42 0.09 7.57
C GLY A 136 -4.20 -0.71 8.01
N SER A 137 -4.26 -1.37 9.18
CA SER A 137 -3.27 -2.34 9.67
C SER A 137 -3.93 -3.67 10.01
N LEU A 138 -3.14 -4.65 10.39
CA LEU A 138 -3.59 -5.98 10.80
C LEU A 138 -3.54 -6.10 12.32
N ARG A 139 -4.52 -6.80 12.88
CA ARG A 139 -4.50 -7.24 14.27
C ARG A 139 -4.43 -8.77 14.32
N GLY A 140 -3.66 -9.29 15.25
CA GLY A 140 -3.51 -10.74 15.41
C GLY A 140 -3.26 -11.18 16.84
N GLU A 141 -3.11 -12.48 16.97
CA GLU A 141 -2.76 -13.17 18.22
C GLU A 141 -1.51 -14.00 17.99
N LEU A 142 -0.67 -14.13 19.03
CA LEU A 142 0.53 -14.96 18.92
C LEU A 142 0.11 -16.42 18.70
N GLU A 143 0.79 -17.06 17.76
CA GLU A 143 0.66 -18.51 17.54
C GLU A 143 1.79 -19.19 18.32
N GLU A 144 1.43 -20.22 19.11
CA GLU A 144 2.37 -21.02 19.91
C GLU A 144 3.28 -21.93 19.05
#